data_09e93343437b6fb58ee1c026acc27d0f
#
_entry.id   09e93343437b6fb58ee1c026acc27d0f
#
_cell.length_a   1.000
_cell.length_b   1.000
_cell.length_c   1.000
_cell.angle_alpha   90.00
_cell.angle_beta   90.00
_cell.angle_gamma   90.00
#
_symmetry.space_group_name_H-M   'P 1'
#
loop_
_entity.id
_entity.type
_entity.pdbx_description
1 polymer ?
#
loop_
_entity_poly.entity_id
_entity_poly.type
_entity_poly.pdbx_seq_one_letter_code
_entity_poly.pdbx_strand_id
1 'polypeptide(L)'
;MNDIIIGKGNLAGRGVYADKDFKVGEVVISYRLRPLTDQEFEDLPESEKMFVHSHHDIKHLYSEPERYVNHSSNPNTKQDLDTKQDIAIRDIAKGEMITTDATKDDIE
;
A
#
# COMPACT_ATOMS: atom_id res chain seq x y z
N MET A 1 12.39 -8.13 9.42
CA MET A 1 11.32 -9.11 9.21
C MET A 1 9.99 -8.40 9.12
N ASN A 2 9.18 -8.74 8.12
CA ASN A 2 7.88 -8.12 7.98
C ASN A 2 6.88 -8.83 8.88
N ASP A 3 6.03 -8.04 9.54
CA ASP A 3 4.93 -8.57 10.34
C ASP A 3 3.65 -8.73 9.50
N ILE A 4 3.82 -8.85 8.20
CA ILE A 4 2.75 -9.02 7.21
C ILE A 4 3.14 -10.07 6.19
N ILE A 5 2.12 -10.66 5.54
CA ILE A 5 2.32 -11.65 4.49
C ILE A 5 1.42 -11.32 3.30
N ILE A 6 1.84 -11.77 2.11
CA ILE A 6 1.04 -11.63 0.90
C ILE A 6 0.19 -12.89 0.74
N GLY A 7 -1.09 -12.70 0.46
CA GLY A 7 -2.04 -13.79 0.21
C GLY A 7 -2.96 -13.45 -0.94
N LYS A 8 -4.12 -14.08 -0.99
CA LYS A 8 -5.12 -13.82 -2.03
C LYS A 8 -5.83 -12.50 -1.78
N GLY A 9 -6.20 -11.82 -2.86
CA GLY A 9 -6.91 -10.54 -2.78
C GLY A 9 -7.27 -10.02 -4.15
N ASN A 10 -7.58 -8.73 -4.23
CA ASN A 10 -8.14 -8.10 -5.43
C ASN A 10 -7.13 -7.31 -6.28
N LEU A 11 -5.88 -7.18 -5.83
CA LEU A 11 -4.85 -6.49 -6.60
C LEU A 11 -3.96 -7.51 -7.29
N ALA A 12 -4.20 -7.73 -8.56
CA ALA A 12 -3.57 -8.78 -9.36
C ALA A 12 -3.71 -10.16 -8.69
N GLY A 13 -4.88 -10.41 -8.06
CA GLY A 13 -5.16 -11.63 -7.33
C GLY A 13 -4.53 -11.71 -5.94
N ARG A 14 -4.01 -10.59 -5.40
CA ARG A 14 -3.24 -10.57 -4.16
C ARG A 14 -3.78 -9.57 -3.15
N GLY A 15 -3.40 -9.77 -1.90
CA GLY A 15 -3.68 -8.87 -0.78
C GLY A 15 -2.60 -9.04 0.27
N VAL A 16 -2.64 -8.18 1.29
CA VAL A 16 -1.69 -8.21 2.40
C VAL A 16 -2.44 -8.54 3.68
N TYR A 17 -1.87 -9.41 4.50
CA TYR A 17 -2.49 -9.87 5.74
C TYR A 17 -1.55 -9.64 6.92
N ALA A 18 -2.14 -9.35 8.07
CA ALA A 18 -1.38 -9.23 9.31
C ALA A 18 -0.82 -10.59 9.73
N ASP A 19 0.47 -10.63 10.05
CA ASP A 19 1.13 -11.83 10.58
C ASP A 19 1.43 -11.69 12.08
N LYS A 20 0.83 -10.69 12.70
CA LYS A 20 0.81 -10.46 14.15
C LYS A 20 -0.38 -9.58 14.48
N ASP A 21 -0.67 -9.40 15.76
CA ASP A 21 -1.65 -8.41 16.22
C ASP A 21 -1.02 -7.04 16.18
N PHE A 22 -1.73 -6.07 15.57
CA PHE A 22 -1.34 -4.66 15.60
C PHE A 22 -2.30 -3.87 16.50
N LYS A 23 -1.76 -2.90 17.23
CA LYS A 23 -2.55 -1.97 18.01
C LYS A 23 -2.77 -0.68 17.24
N VAL A 24 -3.87 0.00 17.50
CA VAL A 24 -4.15 1.32 16.92
C VAL A 24 -2.92 2.23 17.10
N GLY A 25 -2.52 2.91 16.02
CA GLY A 25 -1.37 3.80 16.03
C GLY A 25 -0.05 3.16 15.65
N GLU A 26 0.03 1.82 15.60
CA GLU A 26 1.25 1.15 15.15
C GLU A 26 1.45 1.29 13.64
N VAL A 27 2.72 1.35 13.24
CA VAL A 27 3.09 1.29 11.82
C VAL A 27 2.92 -0.14 11.34
N VAL A 28 2.08 -0.33 10.32
CA VAL A 28 1.82 -1.64 9.72
C VAL A 28 2.78 -1.91 8.57
N ILE A 29 2.96 -0.92 7.70
CA ILE A 29 3.82 -1.01 6.52
C ILE A 29 4.58 0.29 6.35
N SER A 30 5.87 0.19 6.03
CA SER A 30 6.66 1.34 5.57
C SER A 30 6.85 1.19 4.07
N TYR A 31 6.54 2.25 3.31
CA TYR A 31 6.60 2.22 1.85
C TYR A 31 8.02 2.39 1.34
N ARG A 32 8.30 1.71 0.24
CA ARG A 32 9.51 1.92 -0.54
C ARG A 32 9.08 2.40 -1.92
N LEU A 33 8.81 3.70 -2.03
CA LEU A 33 8.31 4.30 -3.25
C LEU A 33 9.48 4.69 -4.15
N ARG A 34 9.38 4.37 -5.43
CA ARG A 34 10.37 4.77 -6.42
C ARG A 34 9.79 5.86 -7.30
N PRO A 35 10.30 7.11 -7.23
CA PRO A 35 9.84 8.17 -8.14
C PRO A 35 10.27 7.86 -9.57
N LEU A 36 9.40 8.18 -10.51
CA LEU A 36 9.59 7.90 -11.92
C LEU A 36 9.57 9.19 -12.74
N THR A 37 10.45 9.27 -13.74
CA THR A 37 10.28 10.25 -14.81
C THR A 37 9.17 9.78 -15.75
N ASP A 38 8.66 10.68 -16.61
CA ASP A 38 7.63 10.31 -17.58
C ASP A 38 8.13 9.20 -18.50
N GLN A 39 9.41 9.26 -18.91
CA GLN A 39 9.99 8.23 -19.77
C GLN A 39 10.08 6.88 -19.05
N GLU A 40 10.49 6.87 -17.79
CA GLU A 40 10.55 5.65 -17.00
C GLU A 40 9.16 5.01 -16.86
N PHE A 41 8.12 5.84 -16.66
CA PHE A 41 6.76 5.35 -16.61
C PHE A 41 6.34 4.71 -17.93
N GLU A 42 6.61 5.38 -19.06
CA GLU A 42 6.27 4.84 -20.39
C GLU A 42 6.95 3.51 -20.67
N ASP A 43 8.17 3.33 -20.17
CA ASP A 43 8.96 2.12 -20.38
C ASP A 43 8.55 0.95 -19.48
N LEU A 44 7.69 1.19 -18.48
CA LEU A 44 7.23 0.11 -17.60
C LEU A 44 6.34 -0.89 -18.35
N PRO A 45 6.43 -2.19 -18.01
CA PRO A 45 5.42 -3.16 -18.45
C PRO A 45 4.02 -2.74 -17.96
N GLU A 46 3.00 -3.07 -18.74
CA GLU A 46 1.62 -2.75 -18.35
C GLU A 46 1.25 -3.37 -17.00
N SER A 47 1.79 -4.55 -16.69
CA SER A 47 1.55 -5.21 -15.40
C SER A 47 2.10 -4.43 -14.20
N GLU A 48 3.07 -3.53 -14.42
CA GLU A 48 3.64 -2.69 -13.36
C GLU A 48 2.96 -1.34 -13.29
N LYS A 49 2.43 -0.83 -14.39
CA LYS A 49 1.79 0.50 -14.43
C LYS A 49 0.60 0.61 -13.49
N MET A 50 -0.10 -0.49 -13.21
CA MET A 50 -1.23 -0.48 -12.28
C MET A 50 -0.81 -0.16 -10.84
N PHE A 51 0.47 -0.27 -10.52
CA PHE A 51 1.00 0.00 -9.18
C PHE A 51 1.69 1.36 -9.08
N VAL A 52 1.47 2.23 -10.06
CA VAL A 52 1.99 3.60 -10.04
C VAL A 52 0.90 4.53 -9.55
N HIS A 53 1.23 5.38 -8.57
CA HIS A 53 0.33 6.40 -8.03
C HIS A 53 1.05 7.75 -8.04
N SER A 54 0.28 8.80 -8.31
CA SER A 54 0.83 10.17 -8.36
C SER A 54 0.73 10.83 -7.00
N HIS A 55 1.84 11.35 -6.50
CA HIS A 55 1.90 12.16 -5.29
C HIS A 55 2.51 13.51 -5.67
N HIS A 56 1.73 14.58 -5.59
CA HIS A 56 2.20 15.94 -5.91
C HIS A 56 2.82 16.03 -7.31
N ASP A 57 2.11 15.49 -8.30
CA ASP A 57 2.48 15.45 -9.72
C ASP A 57 3.70 14.56 -10.05
N ILE A 58 4.23 13.84 -9.08
CA ILE A 58 5.32 12.89 -9.30
C ILE A 58 4.76 11.47 -9.24
N LYS A 59 4.98 10.70 -10.31
CA LYS A 59 4.60 9.30 -10.34
C LYS A 59 5.55 8.46 -9.50
N HIS A 60 5.00 7.59 -8.68
CA HIS A 60 5.78 6.68 -7.84
C HIS A 60 5.35 5.24 -8.08
N LEU A 61 6.32 4.36 -8.27
CA LEU A 61 6.07 2.93 -8.34
C LEU A 61 6.11 2.35 -6.94
N TYR A 62 5.02 1.70 -6.53
CA TYR A 62 4.94 1.02 -5.24
C TYR A 62 5.65 -0.33 -5.32
N SER A 63 6.41 -0.63 -4.27
CA SER A 63 7.12 -1.91 -4.13
C SER A 63 6.24 -2.97 -3.46
N GLU A 64 6.68 -4.21 -3.42
CA GLU A 64 6.05 -5.24 -2.58
C GLU A 64 6.50 -5.05 -1.13
N PRO A 65 5.63 -5.30 -0.15
CA PRO A 65 4.23 -5.76 -0.27
C PRO A 65 3.20 -4.64 -0.37
N GLU A 66 3.61 -3.38 -0.21
CA GLU A 66 2.68 -2.25 -0.12
C GLU A 66 1.80 -2.09 -1.36
N ARG A 67 2.29 -2.52 -2.53
CA ARG A 67 1.51 -2.45 -3.78
C ARG A 67 0.25 -3.31 -3.76
N TYR A 68 0.18 -4.31 -2.87
CA TYR A 68 -0.94 -5.26 -2.81
C TYR A 68 -1.93 -4.96 -1.69
N VAL A 69 -1.79 -3.84 -0.98
CA VAL A 69 -2.77 -3.43 0.03
C VAL A 69 -4.08 -3.10 -0.66
N ASN A 70 -5.13 -3.87 -0.35
CA ASN A 70 -6.42 -3.75 -1.02
C ASN A 70 -7.20 -2.54 -0.50
N HIS A 71 -8.04 -1.98 -1.37
CA HIS A 71 -8.93 -0.89 -1.01
C HIS A 71 -10.09 -1.37 -0.17
N SER A 72 -10.51 -0.53 0.79
CA SER A 72 -11.78 -0.68 1.50
C SER A 72 -12.32 0.70 1.82
N SER A 73 -13.62 0.86 1.74
CA SER A 73 -14.29 2.07 2.23
C SER A 73 -14.37 2.09 3.76
N ASN A 74 -14.07 0.97 4.41
CA ASN A 74 -13.97 0.85 5.87
C ASN A 74 -12.61 0.23 6.21
N PRO A 75 -11.49 0.97 5.97
CA PRO A 75 -10.16 0.41 6.09
C PRO A 75 -9.72 0.24 7.55
N ASN A 76 -8.70 -0.59 7.76
CA ASN A 76 -8.07 -0.72 9.08
C ASN A 76 -6.74 0.03 9.19
N THR A 77 -6.29 0.66 8.11
CA THR A 77 -5.13 1.55 8.13
C THR A 77 -5.43 2.85 7.41
N LYS A 78 -4.60 3.85 7.69
CA LYS A 78 -4.56 5.08 6.89
C LYS A 78 -3.14 5.29 6.38
N GLN A 79 -3.03 5.91 5.22
CA GLN A 79 -1.74 6.30 4.67
C GLN A 79 -1.27 7.60 5.31
N ASP A 80 -0.02 7.61 5.76
CA ASP A 80 0.70 8.83 6.10
C ASP A 80 1.77 9.04 5.03
N LEU A 81 1.49 9.93 4.08
CA LEU A 81 2.39 10.15 2.95
C LEU A 81 3.61 10.98 3.33
N ASP A 82 3.57 11.70 4.45
CA ASP A 82 4.73 12.43 4.95
C ASP A 82 5.81 11.47 5.47
N THR A 83 5.39 10.44 6.19
CA THR A 83 6.30 9.41 6.70
C THR A 83 6.40 8.20 5.79
N LYS A 84 5.53 8.12 4.76
CA LYS A 84 5.44 7.01 3.81
C LYS A 84 5.15 5.69 4.53
N GLN A 85 4.11 5.70 5.35
CA GLN A 85 3.71 4.57 6.18
C GLN A 85 2.21 4.37 6.17
N ASP A 86 1.78 3.12 6.31
CA ASP A 86 0.40 2.79 6.70
C ASP A 86 0.35 2.62 8.21
N ILE A 87 -0.58 3.33 8.84
CA ILE A 87 -0.75 3.37 10.29
C ILE A 87 -2.08 2.70 10.63
N ALA A 88 -2.10 1.79 11.60
CA ALA A 88 -3.32 1.17 12.07
C ALA A 88 -4.25 2.22 12.69
N ILE A 89 -5.50 2.27 12.20
CA ILE A 89 -6.52 3.19 12.76
C ILE A 89 -7.47 2.47 13.71
N ARG A 90 -7.31 1.17 13.88
CA ARG A 90 -7.95 0.34 14.90
C ARG A 90 -7.05 -0.85 15.15
N ASP A 91 -7.36 -1.65 16.18
CA ASP A 91 -6.63 -2.88 16.43
C ASP A 91 -6.86 -3.86 15.28
N ILE A 92 -5.81 -4.52 14.85
CA ILE A 92 -5.84 -5.49 13.74
C ILE A 92 -5.36 -6.81 14.29
N ALA A 93 -6.18 -7.85 14.15
CA ALA A 93 -5.80 -9.19 14.61
C ALA A 93 -4.94 -9.89 13.57
N LYS A 94 -4.03 -10.74 14.03
CA LYS A 94 -3.28 -11.64 13.15
C LYS A 94 -4.24 -12.40 12.26
N GLY A 95 -3.97 -12.42 10.96
CA GLY A 95 -4.80 -13.05 9.95
C GLY A 95 -5.80 -12.12 9.26
N GLU A 96 -6.01 -10.91 9.79
CA GLU A 96 -6.86 -9.93 9.10
C GLU A 96 -6.17 -9.39 7.86
N MET A 97 -6.97 -9.12 6.81
CA MET A 97 -6.48 -8.42 5.63
C MET A 97 -6.20 -6.96 5.98
N ILE A 98 -5.04 -6.48 5.58
CA ILE A 98 -4.69 -5.06 5.69
C ILE A 98 -5.38 -4.32 4.55
N THR A 99 -6.10 -3.25 4.88
CA THR A 99 -6.82 -2.44 3.89
C THR A 99 -6.56 -0.97 4.12
N THR A 100 -6.68 -0.19 3.06
CA THR A 100 -6.59 1.26 3.12
C THR A 100 -7.61 1.87 2.17
N ASP A 101 -7.89 3.16 2.32
CA ASP A 101 -8.74 3.87 1.37
C ASP A 101 -7.86 4.32 0.19
N ALA A 102 -7.88 3.52 -0.89
CA ALA A 102 -7.02 3.76 -2.06
C ALA A 102 -7.38 5.03 -2.82
N THR A 103 -8.54 5.65 -2.55
CA THR A 103 -8.88 6.94 -3.16
C THR A 103 -7.96 8.06 -2.68
N LYS A 104 -7.19 7.81 -1.62
CA LYS A 104 -6.22 8.78 -1.05
C LYS A 104 -4.79 8.52 -1.49
N ASP A 105 -4.56 7.50 -2.34
CA ASP A 105 -3.22 7.14 -2.81
C ASP A 105 -2.69 8.14 -3.84
N ASP A 106 -3.57 8.80 -4.58
CA ASP A 106 -3.18 9.77 -5.60
C ASP A 106 -3.43 11.19 -5.08
N ILE A 107 -2.37 11.96 -4.93
CA ILE A 107 -2.40 13.35 -4.46
C ILE A 107 -1.83 14.25 -5.54
N GLU A 108 -2.61 15.24 -5.93
CA GLU A 108 -2.19 16.27 -6.90
C GLU A 108 -1.49 17.45 -6.25
#